data_1f58dc24c132149e01d56b10af83bc16
#
_entry.id   1f58dc24c132149e01d56b10af83bc16
#
_cell.length_a   1.000
_cell.length_b   1.000
_cell.length_c   1.000
_cell.angle_alpha   90.00
_cell.angle_beta   90.00
_cell.angle_gamma   90.00
#
_symmetry.space_group_name_H-M   'P 1'
#
loop_
_entity.id
_entity.type
_entity.pdbx_description
1 polymer ?
#
loop_
_entity_poly.entity_id
_entity_poly.type
_entity_poly.pdbx_seq_one_letter_code
_entity_poly.pdbx_strand_id
1 'polypeptide(L)' 'MPVFCQIDDKHIPLYRIVWVSDLPHFCGDGECQREGQYEIRLEQGESVWADAPQRDAVLAAIETWQGGGHVDV' A
#
# COMPACT_ATOMS: atom_id res chain seq x y z
N MET A 1 11.42 9.31 -11.86
CA MET A 1 10.45 8.28 -11.49
C MET A 1 10.24 8.26 -9.99
N PRO A 2 9.05 8.48 -9.52
CA PRO A 2 8.82 8.48 -8.07
C PRO A 2 8.95 7.06 -7.51
N VAL A 3 9.64 6.95 -6.40
CA VAL A 3 9.77 5.68 -5.69
C VAL A 3 9.04 5.76 -4.36
N PHE A 4 8.19 6.74 -4.22
CA PHE A 4 7.39 6.94 -3.01
C PHE A 4 5.92 7.00 -3.40
N CYS A 5 5.05 6.61 -2.48
CA CYS A 5 3.62 6.86 -2.62
C CYS A 5 3.12 7.48 -1.33
N GLN A 6 2.02 8.20 -1.43
CA GLN A 6 1.42 8.85 -0.28
C GLN A 6 0.26 8.00 0.21
N ILE A 7 0.35 7.55 1.46
CA ILE A 7 -0.66 6.73 2.09
C ILE A 7 -0.91 7.31 3.47
N ASP A 8 -2.15 7.63 3.77
CA ASP A 8 -2.51 8.06 5.11
C ASP A 8 -1.64 9.23 5.55
N ASP A 9 -1.51 10.24 4.69
CA ASP A 9 -0.70 11.45 4.84
C ASP A 9 0.78 11.18 5.13
N LYS A 10 1.26 10.00 4.75
CA LYS A 10 2.67 9.64 4.84
C LYS A 10 3.22 9.34 3.46
N HIS A 11 4.47 9.70 3.26
CA HIS A 11 5.18 9.38 2.02
C HIS A 11 6.01 8.12 2.27
N ILE A 12 5.63 7.04 1.63
CA ILE A 12 6.21 5.71 1.89
C ILE A 12 7.06 5.30 0.69
N PRO A 13 8.33 4.98 0.92
CA PRO A 13 9.15 4.44 -0.18
C PRO A 13 8.60 3.08 -0.62
N LEU A 14 8.49 2.91 -1.93
CA LEU A 14 7.90 1.68 -2.46
C LEU A 14 8.71 0.45 -2.08
N TYR A 15 10.01 0.59 -1.97
CA TYR A 15 10.86 -0.56 -1.65
C TYR A 15 10.67 -1.05 -0.23
N ARG A 16 9.96 -0.30 0.62
CA ARG A 16 9.69 -0.73 1.98
C ARG A 16 8.39 -1.51 2.10
N ILE A 17 7.62 -1.60 1.04
CA ILE A 17 6.33 -2.27 1.08
C ILE A 17 6.56 -3.77 0.90
N VAL A 18 6.06 -4.54 1.85
CA VAL A 18 6.17 -6.00 1.81
C VAL A 18 5.01 -6.59 1.03
N TRP A 19 3.78 -6.14 1.33
CA TRP A 19 2.62 -6.59 0.58
C TRP A 19 1.49 -5.58 0.75
N VAL A 20 0.55 -5.67 -0.18
CA VAL A 20 -0.64 -4.83 -0.19
C VAL A 20 -1.84 -5.77 -0.17
N SER A 21 -2.76 -5.55 0.75
CA SER A 21 -3.92 -6.42 0.88
C SER A 21 -4.85 -6.26 -0.31
N ASP A 22 -5.35 -7.38 -0.79
CA ASP A 22 -6.31 -7.40 -1.89
C ASP A 22 -7.73 -7.18 -1.40
N LEU A 23 -7.95 -7.47 -0.13
CA LEU A 23 -9.28 -7.39 0.46
C LEU A 23 -9.30 -6.32 1.54
N PRO A 24 -10.43 -5.63 1.68
CA PRO A 24 -10.54 -4.65 2.75
C PRO A 24 -10.65 -5.34 4.10
N HIS A 25 -10.32 -4.58 5.13
CA HIS A 25 -10.38 -5.09 6.49
C HIS A 25 -11.83 -5.13 6.97
N PHE A 26 -12.27 -6.29 7.42
CA PHE A 26 -13.60 -6.46 7.99
C PHE A 26 -13.47 -7.26 9.28
N CYS A 27 -13.63 -6.60 10.43
CA CYS A 27 -13.53 -7.29 11.71
C CYS A 27 -14.88 -7.38 12.42
N GLY A 28 -15.88 -6.71 11.90
CA GLY A 28 -17.20 -6.73 12.52
C GLY A 28 -17.33 -5.89 13.77
N ASP A 29 -16.29 -5.17 14.13
CA ASP A 29 -16.30 -4.32 15.31
C ASP A 29 -16.77 -2.93 14.90
N GLY A 30 -17.90 -2.50 15.45
CA GLY A 30 -18.48 -1.22 15.09
C GLY A 30 -17.61 -0.02 15.44
N GLU A 31 -16.60 -0.21 16.29
CA GLU A 31 -15.70 0.86 16.68
C GLU A 31 -14.40 0.82 15.91
N CYS A 32 -14.23 -0.13 15.00
CA CYS A 32 -13.00 -0.26 14.25
C CYS A 32 -12.87 0.87 13.24
N GLN A 33 -11.80 1.63 13.33
CA GLN A 33 -11.57 2.74 12.42
C GLN A 33 -10.91 2.29 11.12
N ARG A 34 -10.55 1.01 11.03
CA ARG A 34 -9.89 0.47 9.84
C ARG A 34 -10.85 -0.32 8.95
N GLU A 35 -12.11 -0.39 9.36
CA GLU A 35 -13.10 -1.14 8.58
C GLU A 35 -13.18 -0.59 7.16
N GLY A 36 -13.06 -1.49 6.19
CA GLY A 36 -13.14 -1.08 4.80
C GLY A 36 -11.84 -0.54 4.23
N GLN A 37 -10.80 -0.41 5.05
CA GLN A 37 -9.51 0.06 4.57
C GLN A 37 -8.62 -1.14 4.24
N TYR A 38 -7.59 -0.87 3.43
CA TYR A 38 -6.67 -1.91 2.96
C TYR A 38 -5.36 -1.78 3.70
N GLU A 39 -4.88 -2.89 4.23
CA GLU A 39 -3.61 -2.90 4.95
C GLU A 39 -2.46 -2.97 3.96
N ILE A 40 -1.47 -2.13 4.17
CA ILE A 40 -0.23 -2.15 3.41
C ILE A 40 0.89 -2.39 4.41
N ARG A 41 1.51 -3.57 4.32
CA ARG A 41 2.51 -3.99 5.29
C ARG A 41 3.87 -3.48 4.89
N LEU A 42 4.54 -2.89 5.86
CA LEU A 42 5.91 -2.40 5.67
C LEU A 42 6.86 -3.31 6.42
N GLU A 43 8.14 -3.06 6.24
CA GLU A 43 9.19 -3.80 6.95
C GLU A 43 9.02 -3.65 8.45
N GLN A 44 9.57 -4.59 9.19
CA GLN A 44 9.62 -4.54 10.65
C GLN A 44 8.24 -4.59 11.30
N GLY A 45 7.27 -5.15 10.58
CA GLY A 45 5.95 -5.35 11.16
C GLY A 45 5.06 -4.14 11.21
N GLU A 46 5.50 -3.03 10.61
CA GLU A 46 4.67 -1.84 10.52
C GLU A 46 3.63 -1.98 9.42
N SER A 47 2.54 -1.26 9.56
CA SER A 47 1.50 -1.22 8.53
C SER A 47 0.94 0.18 8.41
N VAL A 48 0.49 0.50 7.20
CA VAL A 48 -0.29 1.71 6.98
C VAL A 48 -1.60 1.29 6.34
N TRP A 49 -2.59 2.16 6.42
CA TRP A 49 -3.94 1.84 5.99
C TRP A 49 -4.37 2.81 4.91
N ALA A 50 -4.85 2.27 3.80
CA ALA A 50 -5.21 3.04 2.64
C ALA A 50 -6.67 2.83 2.30
N ASP A 51 -7.32 3.85 1.74
CA ASP A 51 -8.63 3.65 1.16
C ASP A 51 -8.46 3.02 -0.22
N ALA A 52 -9.58 2.72 -0.89
CA ALA A 52 -9.52 2.03 -2.18
C ALA A 52 -8.74 2.81 -3.24
N PRO A 53 -8.98 4.12 -3.42
CA PRO A 53 -8.20 4.86 -4.41
C PRO A 53 -6.71 4.89 -4.08
N GLN A 54 -6.37 5.03 -2.80
CA GLN A 54 -4.97 5.03 -2.39
C GLN A 54 -4.33 3.68 -2.64
N ARG A 55 -5.04 2.60 -2.30
CA ARG A 55 -4.54 1.25 -2.54
C ARG A 55 -4.29 1.03 -4.02
N ASP A 56 -5.22 1.44 -4.86
CA ASP A 56 -5.07 1.28 -6.30
C ASP A 56 -3.90 2.09 -6.82
N ALA A 57 -3.68 3.29 -6.29
CA ALA A 57 -2.55 4.11 -6.69
C ALA A 57 -1.24 3.46 -6.29
N VAL A 58 -1.19 2.84 -5.11
CA VAL A 58 0.01 2.14 -4.66
C VAL A 58 0.31 0.97 -5.58
N LEU A 59 -0.70 0.17 -5.91
CA LEU A 59 -0.48 -0.97 -6.80
C LEU A 59 0.00 -0.52 -8.17
N ALA A 60 -0.58 0.55 -8.70
CA ALA A 60 -0.14 1.08 -9.98
C ALA A 60 1.30 1.59 -9.92
N ALA A 61 1.66 2.23 -8.83
CA ALA A 61 3.02 2.73 -8.66
C ALA A 61 4.02 1.59 -8.58
N ILE A 62 3.68 0.55 -7.84
CA ILE A 62 4.56 -0.60 -7.71
C ILE A 62 4.74 -1.28 -9.07
N GLU A 63 3.65 -1.44 -9.79
CA GLU A 63 3.70 -2.09 -11.10
C GLU A 63 4.57 -1.29 -12.05
N THR A 64 4.42 0.02 -12.06
CA THR A 64 5.22 0.89 -12.91
C THR A 64 6.67 0.84 -12.50
N TRP A 65 6.94 0.87 -11.20
CA TRP A 65 8.29 0.84 -10.68
C TRP A 65 8.98 -0.46 -11.04
N GLN A 66 8.29 -1.58 -10.83
CA GLN A 66 8.87 -2.88 -11.16
C GLN A 66 9.08 -3.02 -12.65
N GLY A 67 8.14 -2.53 -13.44
CA GLY A 67 8.29 -2.59 -14.88
C GLY A 67 9.48 -1.77 -15.35
N GLY A 68 9.66 -0.57 -14.78
CA GLY A 68 10.77 0.28 -15.15
C GLY A 68 12.08 -0.27 -14.68
N GLY A 69 12.12 -0.87 -13.49
CA GLY A 69 13.35 -1.41 -12.96
C GLY A 69 13.70 -2.79 -13.48
N HIS A 70 12.84 -3.35 -14.29
CA HIS A 70 12.94 -4.73 -14.71
C HIS A 70 13.38 -4.88 -16.16
N VAL A 71 13.49 -3.79 -16.85
CA VAL A 71 13.69 -3.85 -18.30
C VAL A 71 15.01 -4.47 -18.69
N ASP A 72 15.92 -4.46 -17.81
CA ASP A 72 17.25 -4.92 -18.13
C ASP A 72 17.40 -6.43 -18.06
N VAL A 73 16.37 -7.08 -17.75
CA VAL A 73 16.45 -8.53 -17.59
C VAL A 73 16.46 -9.24 -18.90
#